data_7007f4783406a0f5ca7e9b15cbf61295
#
_entry.id   7007f4783406a0f5ca7e9b15cbf61295
#
_cell.length_a   1.000
_cell.length_b   1.000
_cell.length_c   1.000
_cell.angle_alpha   90.00
_cell.angle_beta   90.00
_cell.angle_gamma   90.00
#
_symmetry.space_group_name_H-M   'P 1'
#
loop_
_entity.id
_entity.type
_entity.pdbx_description
1 polymer ?
#
loop_
_entity_poly.entity_id
_entity_poly.type
_entity_poly.pdbx_seq_one_letter_code
_entity_poly.pdbx_strand_id
1 'polypeptide(L)'
;MKIRDPKDQTDSFLRPDAARDLTSALGHVLATASYTWPDDQAADYANKLADTTEEKGKSERHKALNGMLMASQDVDVDEDGTAESVGLDYSDSMLTTLAQRMENYSPQKWDNTSPRDWLNRLSNPPNDSPFLPENLYSGNPLAGVVHAMTGNPQAAQNWLVARPDGQGAPDPASLRQTKETVRRVQDLVGWGSLEEKGWATDWATMAYEFDSQGWVSSDPAAMSQEERSYQDYASATAVSGILNGIGGGEKPVTLPDGVRNLVSETLANHPDSVVESTEQANPVSPVSSGEMEADDGTTTYDYRPLFTNRALSNLVGQISYNETASSRLGESVTVYNQKVFDDAVATYKDSGDFIAVEEAVAAQCRTNGFFAGAAGYQFVNDAQPFNEDQESSANSRA
;
A
#
# COMPACT_ATOMS: atom_id res chain seq x y z
N MET A 1 32.94 -3.04 -4.08
CA MET A 1 33.86 -2.48 -5.09
C MET A 1 34.21 -1.08 -4.66
N LYS A 2 35.49 -0.69 -4.54
CA LYS A 2 35.87 0.68 -4.15
C LYS A 2 36.16 1.45 -5.44
N ILE A 3 35.31 2.42 -5.76
CA ILE A 3 35.47 3.29 -6.94
C ILE A 3 36.23 4.54 -6.46
N ARG A 4 37.44 4.73 -6.95
CA ARG A 4 38.33 5.81 -6.51
C ARG A 4 38.03 7.10 -7.28
N ASP A 5 37.75 8.21 -6.57
CA ASP A 5 37.71 9.52 -7.20
C ASP A 5 39.14 10.01 -7.52
N PRO A 6 39.47 10.26 -8.79
CA PRO A 6 40.83 10.68 -9.18
C PRO A 6 41.17 12.13 -8.75
N LYS A 7 40.19 12.90 -8.24
CA LYS A 7 40.40 14.31 -7.85
C LYS A 7 40.54 14.50 -6.33
N ASP A 8 40.25 13.52 -5.54
CA ASP A 8 40.26 13.63 -4.09
C ASP A 8 41.49 12.90 -3.53
N GLN A 9 42.40 13.65 -2.89
CA GLN A 9 43.58 13.09 -2.22
C GLN A 9 43.25 12.63 -0.78
N THR A 10 42.03 12.83 -0.33
CA THR A 10 41.54 12.31 0.94
C THR A 10 40.94 10.92 0.74
N ASP A 11 41.00 10.09 1.76
CA ASP A 11 40.63 8.65 1.75
C ASP A 11 39.15 8.31 1.45
N SER A 12 38.37 9.21 0.85
CA SER A 12 36.99 8.95 0.45
C SER A 12 36.93 8.25 -0.91
N PHE A 13 36.62 6.97 -0.90
CA PHE A 13 36.79 6.04 -2.03
C PHE A 13 35.52 5.80 -2.85
N LEU A 14 34.45 6.54 -2.67
CA LEU A 14 33.20 6.30 -3.35
C LEU A 14 32.69 7.57 -4.03
N ARG A 15 32.44 7.48 -5.34
CA ARG A 15 31.52 8.39 -6.03
C ARG A 15 30.11 7.88 -5.78
N PRO A 16 29.26 8.60 -5.03
CA PRO A 16 27.88 8.15 -4.76
C PRO A 16 27.11 7.85 -6.04
N ASP A 17 27.25 8.70 -7.05
CA ASP A 17 26.56 8.52 -8.34
C ASP A 17 26.96 7.22 -9.05
N ALA A 18 28.26 6.92 -9.13
CA ALA A 18 28.74 5.70 -9.75
C ALA A 18 28.34 4.43 -8.97
N ALA A 19 28.17 4.55 -7.65
CA ALA A 19 27.67 3.42 -6.85
C ALA A 19 26.17 3.18 -7.08
N ARG A 20 25.38 4.25 -7.20
CA ARG A 20 23.97 4.20 -7.58
C ARG A 20 23.76 3.61 -8.97
N ASP A 21 24.46 4.12 -9.96
CA ASP A 21 24.41 3.62 -11.34
C ASP A 21 24.74 2.13 -11.41
N LEU A 22 25.76 1.70 -10.65
CA LEU A 22 26.12 0.28 -10.58
C LEU A 22 25.06 -0.56 -9.92
N THR A 23 24.49 -0.11 -8.80
CA THR A 23 23.40 -0.83 -8.10
C THR A 23 22.14 -0.91 -8.96
N SER A 24 21.76 0.14 -9.63
CA SER A 24 20.63 0.14 -10.57
C SER A 24 20.90 -0.82 -11.74
N ALA A 25 22.08 -0.76 -12.37
CA ALA A 25 22.44 -1.70 -13.43
C ALA A 25 22.42 -3.16 -12.96
N LEU A 26 22.86 -3.45 -11.74
CA LEU A 26 22.78 -4.79 -11.14
C LEU A 26 21.33 -5.21 -10.89
N GLY A 27 20.45 -4.27 -10.52
CA GLY A 27 19.01 -4.50 -10.41
C GLY A 27 18.40 -4.96 -11.73
N HIS A 28 18.68 -4.26 -12.82
CA HIS A 28 18.23 -4.65 -14.17
C HIS A 28 18.75 -6.04 -14.59
N VAL A 29 20.02 -6.33 -14.31
CA VAL A 29 20.59 -7.65 -14.60
C VAL A 29 19.88 -8.73 -13.77
N LEU A 30 19.64 -8.46 -12.50
CA LEU A 30 18.97 -9.42 -11.60
C LEU A 30 17.51 -9.65 -12.02
N ALA A 31 16.77 -8.61 -12.36
CA ALA A 31 15.40 -8.70 -12.86
C ALA A 31 15.36 -9.59 -14.10
N THR A 32 16.14 -9.24 -15.13
CA THR A 32 16.22 -10.03 -16.38
C THR A 32 16.63 -11.48 -16.14
N ALA A 33 17.62 -11.73 -15.27
CA ALA A 33 18.10 -13.07 -14.98
C ALA A 33 17.04 -13.89 -14.23
N SER A 34 16.29 -13.30 -13.32
CA SER A 34 15.30 -13.99 -12.50
C SER A 34 14.19 -14.66 -13.32
N TYR A 35 13.83 -14.09 -14.46
CA TYR A 35 12.86 -14.68 -15.40
C TYR A 35 13.35 -15.93 -16.12
N THR A 36 14.66 -16.10 -16.22
CA THR A 36 15.25 -17.28 -16.90
C THR A 36 15.38 -18.50 -15.98
N TRP A 37 15.14 -18.30 -14.68
CA TRP A 37 15.30 -19.36 -13.69
C TRP A 37 13.97 -20.10 -13.47
N PRO A 38 14.00 -21.43 -13.29
CA PRO A 38 12.88 -22.15 -12.71
C PRO A 38 12.56 -21.61 -11.32
N ASP A 39 11.28 -21.71 -10.90
CA ASP A 39 10.79 -21.14 -9.64
C ASP A 39 11.59 -21.58 -8.41
N ASP A 40 11.96 -22.85 -8.34
CA ASP A 40 12.77 -23.41 -7.26
C ASP A 40 14.18 -22.82 -7.23
N GLN A 41 14.77 -22.56 -8.38
CA GLN A 41 16.07 -21.89 -8.49
C GLN A 41 15.96 -20.41 -8.12
N ALA A 42 14.90 -19.72 -8.54
CA ALA A 42 14.64 -18.32 -8.21
C ALA A 42 14.48 -18.14 -6.70
N ALA A 43 13.68 -18.99 -6.06
CA ALA A 43 13.50 -19.04 -4.62
C ALA A 43 14.80 -19.35 -3.86
N ASP A 44 15.59 -20.28 -4.36
CA ASP A 44 16.89 -20.65 -3.76
C ASP A 44 17.89 -19.49 -3.83
N TYR A 45 17.87 -18.75 -4.93
CA TYR A 45 18.71 -17.55 -5.07
C TYR A 45 18.26 -16.43 -4.12
N ALA A 46 16.94 -16.20 -3.98
CA ALA A 46 16.38 -15.25 -3.01
C ALA A 46 16.81 -15.59 -1.57
N ASN A 47 16.77 -16.87 -1.19
CA ASN A 47 17.25 -17.32 0.11
C ASN A 47 18.74 -17.02 0.31
N LYS A 48 19.58 -17.26 -0.71
CA LYS A 48 21.03 -16.94 -0.64
C LYS A 48 21.28 -15.43 -0.52
N LEU A 49 20.49 -14.61 -1.22
CA LEU A 49 20.57 -13.15 -1.06
C LEU A 49 20.21 -12.74 0.38
N ALA A 50 19.10 -13.26 0.91
CA ALA A 50 18.69 -12.99 2.28
C ALA A 50 19.76 -13.43 3.31
N ASP A 51 20.28 -14.65 3.21
CA ASP A 51 21.34 -15.17 4.09
C ASP A 51 22.57 -14.26 4.09
N THR A 52 22.92 -13.71 2.93
CA THR A 52 24.05 -12.79 2.78
C THR A 52 23.84 -11.48 3.51
N THR A 53 22.59 -11.03 3.59
CA THR A 53 22.22 -9.77 4.24
C THR A 53 21.99 -9.94 5.74
N GLU A 54 21.54 -11.11 6.19
CA GLU A 54 21.29 -11.43 7.61
C GLU A 54 22.58 -11.62 8.44
N GLU A 55 23.75 -11.61 7.82
CA GLU A 55 25.01 -11.82 8.52
C GLU A 55 25.33 -10.65 9.46
N LYS A 56 25.51 -10.95 10.75
CA LYS A 56 25.72 -9.96 11.81
C LYS A 56 26.85 -8.98 11.48
N GLY A 57 26.58 -7.68 11.63
CA GLY A 57 27.55 -6.61 11.40
C GLY A 57 27.75 -6.21 9.94
N LYS A 58 26.85 -6.62 9.03
CA LYS A 58 26.93 -6.31 7.60
C LYS A 58 25.69 -5.56 7.08
N SER A 59 25.23 -4.55 7.83
CA SER A 59 24.10 -3.70 7.44
C SER A 59 24.26 -3.05 6.05
N GLU A 60 25.48 -2.81 5.59
CA GLU A 60 25.72 -2.28 4.24
C GLU A 60 25.28 -3.22 3.12
N ARG A 61 25.16 -4.53 3.39
CA ARG A 61 24.65 -5.48 2.39
C ARG A 61 23.15 -5.34 2.17
N HIS A 62 22.37 -5.02 3.22
CA HIS A 62 20.96 -4.68 3.07
C HIS A 62 20.77 -3.44 2.22
N LYS A 63 21.55 -2.41 2.47
CA LYS A 63 21.51 -1.18 1.70
C LYS A 63 21.82 -1.44 0.22
N ALA A 64 22.81 -2.27 -0.05
CA ALA A 64 23.15 -2.64 -1.42
C ALA A 64 22.03 -3.45 -2.10
N LEU A 65 21.40 -4.38 -1.37
CA LEU A 65 20.25 -5.13 -1.88
C LEU A 65 19.05 -4.22 -2.13
N ASN A 66 18.71 -3.34 -1.18
CA ASN A 66 17.66 -2.35 -1.38
C ASN A 66 17.96 -1.48 -2.60
N GLY A 67 19.21 -1.01 -2.78
CA GLY A 67 19.59 -0.21 -3.94
C GLY A 67 19.44 -0.96 -5.28
N MET A 68 19.63 -2.28 -5.32
CA MET A 68 19.35 -3.09 -6.51
C MET A 68 17.85 -3.24 -6.77
N LEU A 69 17.07 -3.50 -5.72
CA LEU A 69 15.62 -3.71 -5.81
C LEU A 69 14.83 -2.41 -6.04
N MET A 70 15.44 -1.26 -5.72
CA MET A 70 14.90 0.08 -6.02
C MET A 70 15.24 0.57 -7.44
N ALA A 71 15.85 -0.26 -8.28
CA ALA A 71 15.93 0.01 -9.70
C ALA A 71 14.52 0.03 -10.29
N SER A 72 14.22 1.08 -11.07
CA SER A 72 12.86 1.42 -11.46
C SER A 72 12.72 1.49 -12.97
N GLN A 73 11.48 1.42 -13.41
CA GLN A 73 11.03 1.81 -14.74
C GLN A 73 9.91 2.85 -14.59
N ASP A 74 9.74 3.71 -15.59
CA ASP A 74 8.67 4.70 -15.59
C ASP A 74 7.46 4.10 -16.31
N VAL A 75 6.33 4.07 -15.63
CA VAL A 75 5.03 3.55 -16.15
C VAL A 75 3.95 4.55 -15.78
N ASP A 76 3.05 4.82 -16.67
CA ASP A 76 1.83 5.58 -16.40
C ASP A 76 0.80 4.59 -15.81
N VAL A 77 0.76 4.54 -14.49
CA VAL A 77 0.02 3.51 -13.74
C VAL A 77 -1.48 3.75 -13.79
N ASP A 78 -1.90 5.00 -13.67
CA ASP A 78 -3.31 5.41 -13.61
C ASP A 78 -3.84 6.04 -14.92
N GLU A 79 -3.06 5.95 -16.00
CA GLU A 79 -3.38 6.47 -17.34
C GLU A 79 -3.71 7.98 -17.36
N ASP A 80 -3.20 8.73 -16.38
CA ASP A 80 -3.42 10.18 -16.28
C ASP A 80 -2.42 10.99 -17.14
N GLY A 81 -1.47 10.33 -17.80
CA GLY A 81 -0.42 10.89 -18.61
C GLY A 81 0.85 11.26 -17.82
N THR A 82 0.89 10.91 -16.54
CA THR A 82 2.05 11.11 -15.66
C THR A 82 2.72 9.76 -15.41
N ALA A 83 4.00 9.65 -15.64
CA ALA A 83 4.70 8.40 -15.40
C ALA A 83 5.12 8.29 -13.92
N GLU A 84 4.78 7.18 -13.29
CA GLU A 84 5.24 6.78 -11.97
C GLU A 84 6.49 5.90 -12.09
N SER A 85 7.37 6.04 -11.09
CA SER A 85 8.53 5.18 -10.95
C SER A 85 8.15 3.91 -10.21
N VAL A 86 7.99 2.81 -10.93
CA VAL A 86 7.65 1.48 -10.38
C VAL A 86 8.85 0.55 -10.41
N GLY A 87 8.80 -0.51 -9.62
CA GLY A 87 9.85 -1.54 -9.58
C GLY A 87 10.02 -2.24 -10.92
N LEU A 88 11.19 -2.84 -11.10
CA LEU A 88 11.46 -3.69 -12.25
C LEU A 88 10.67 -4.99 -12.15
N ASP A 89 10.43 -5.59 -13.29
CA ASP A 89 9.75 -6.88 -13.40
C ASP A 89 10.72 -8.03 -13.05
N TYR A 90 10.48 -8.69 -11.90
CA TYR A 90 11.25 -9.82 -11.39
C TYR A 90 10.40 -11.10 -11.42
N SER A 91 11.04 -12.27 -11.30
CA SER A 91 10.31 -13.53 -11.06
C SER A 91 9.50 -13.47 -9.76
N ASP A 92 8.21 -13.81 -9.84
CA ASP A 92 7.30 -13.85 -8.69
C ASP A 92 7.84 -14.72 -7.55
N SER A 93 8.36 -15.87 -7.89
CA SER A 93 8.94 -16.83 -6.94
C SER A 93 10.13 -16.26 -6.17
N MET A 94 10.99 -15.50 -6.86
CA MET A 94 12.12 -14.80 -6.26
C MET A 94 11.65 -13.71 -5.29
N LEU A 95 10.77 -12.81 -5.74
CA LEU A 95 10.33 -11.69 -4.92
C LEU A 95 9.49 -12.14 -3.73
N THR A 96 8.54 -13.06 -3.93
CA THR A 96 7.72 -13.59 -2.83
C THR A 96 8.59 -14.22 -1.75
N THR A 97 9.59 -15.05 -2.15
CA THR A 97 10.52 -15.67 -1.20
C THR A 97 11.36 -14.63 -0.47
N LEU A 98 11.87 -13.64 -1.19
CA LEU A 98 12.68 -12.57 -0.60
C LEU A 98 11.87 -11.73 0.37
N ALA A 99 10.63 -11.38 0.02
CA ALA A 99 9.72 -10.62 0.88
C ALA A 99 9.42 -11.34 2.19
N GLN A 100 9.10 -12.63 2.12
CA GLN A 100 8.87 -13.47 3.32
C GLN A 100 10.12 -13.54 4.21
N ARG A 101 11.31 -13.63 3.63
CA ARG A 101 12.57 -13.63 4.38
C ARG A 101 12.83 -12.28 5.03
N MET A 102 12.62 -11.17 4.32
CA MET A 102 12.83 -9.82 4.83
C MET A 102 11.82 -9.46 5.93
N GLU A 103 10.57 -9.88 5.82
CA GLU A 103 9.56 -9.75 6.86
C GLU A 103 9.95 -10.51 8.15
N ASN A 104 10.44 -11.73 8.00
CA ASN A 104 10.92 -12.56 9.11
C ASN A 104 12.29 -12.13 9.64
N TYR A 105 12.90 -11.13 9.00
CA TYR A 105 14.15 -10.55 9.42
C TYR A 105 13.97 -9.80 10.75
N SER A 106 14.05 -10.55 11.82
CA SER A 106 13.75 -10.06 13.16
C SER A 106 14.85 -9.12 13.66
N PRO A 107 14.53 -7.85 13.91
CA PRO A 107 15.42 -6.93 14.61
C PRO A 107 15.86 -7.46 15.98
N GLN A 108 15.05 -8.30 16.62
CA GLN A 108 15.34 -8.90 17.93
C GLN A 108 16.55 -9.83 17.92
N LYS A 109 16.87 -10.44 16.80
CA LYS A 109 18.11 -11.24 16.66
C LYS A 109 19.38 -10.39 16.68
N TRP A 110 19.26 -9.08 16.46
CA TRP A 110 20.39 -8.19 16.28
C TRP A 110 20.75 -7.37 17.51
N ASP A 111 19.77 -6.86 18.27
CA ASP A 111 20.06 -5.84 19.29
C ASP A 111 19.15 -5.81 20.52
N ASN A 112 18.28 -6.77 20.77
CA ASN A 112 17.26 -6.72 21.86
C ASN A 112 16.41 -5.42 21.88
N THR A 113 16.39 -4.67 20.80
CA THR A 113 15.61 -3.44 20.66
C THR A 113 14.21 -3.73 20.12
N SER A 114 13.25 -2.88 20.48
CA SER A 114 11.91 -3.00 19.89
C SER A 114 11.98 -2.80 18.36
N PRO A 115 11.09 -3.40 17.58
CA PRO A 115 11.03 -3.15 16.14
C PRO A 115 10.97 -1.65 15.80
N ARG A 116 10.25 -0.86 16.59
CA ARG A 116 10.12 0.59 16.43
C ARG A 116 11.43 1.33 16.70
N ASP A 117 12.17 0.95 17.74
CA ASP A 117 13.46 1.57 18.06
C ASP A 117 14.53 1.19 17.05
N TRP A 118 14.44 -0.01 16.51
CA TRP A 118 15.31 -0.47 15.44
C TRP A 118 15.04 0.30 14.13
N LEU A 119 13.78 0.46 13.75
CA LEU A 119 13.37 1.28 12.62
C LEU A 119 13.81 2.73 12.80
N ASN A 120 13.63 3.32 13.97
CA ASN A 120 14.10 4.68 14.27
C ASN A 120 15.62 4.82 14.14
N ARG A 121 16.39 3.79 14.48
CA ARG A 121 17.86 3.79 14.30
C ARG A 121 18.25 3.61 12.85
N LEU A 122 17.48 2.85 12.08
CA LEU A 122 17.70 2.68 10.65
C LEU A 122 17.20 3.89 9.85
N SER A 123 16.16 4.56 10.32
CA SER A 123 15.59 5.79 9.73
C SER A 123 16.48 7.01 9.95
N ASN A 124 17.42 6.94 10.89
CA ASN A 124 18.39 7.99 11.19
C ASN A 124 19.85 7.53 10.93
N PRO A 125 20.15 6.80 9.83
CA PRO A 125 21.52 6.73 9.40
C PRO A 125 21.90 8.13 8.89
N PRO A 126 23.13 8.55 9.03
CA PRO A 126 23.61 9.68 8.23
C PRO A 126 23.22 9.40 6.78
N ASN A 127 22.68 10.40 6.08
CA ASN A 127 22.17 10.37 4.68
C ASN A 127 23.22 9.97 3.63
N ASP A 128 24.24 9.29 4.00
CA ASP A 128 25.44 9.04 3.22
C ASP A 128 25.57 7.60 2.72
N SER A 129 24.43 6.88 2.52
CA SER A 129 24.56 5.60 1.83
C SER A 129 24.81 5.83 0.34
N PRO A 130 26.00 5.46 -0.17
CA PRO A 130 26.34 5.68 -1.58
C PRO A 130 25.55 4.76 -2.52
N PHE A 131 24.73 3.85 -1.97
CA PHE A 131 24.02 2.82 -2.74
C PHE A 131 22.57 3.18 -3.04
N LEU A 132 22.07 4.28 -2.49
CA LEU A 132 20.65 4.63 -2.57
C LEU A 132 20.46 5.96 -3.28
N PRO A 133 19.39 6.12 -4.07
CA PRO A 133 18.99 7.41 -4.58
C PRO A 133 18.83 8.43 -3.43
N GLU A 134 19.15 9.68 -3.69
CA GLU A 134 18.89 10.77 -2.74
C GLU A 134 17.40 10.79 -2.44
N ASN A 135 17.05 10.79 -1.15
CA ASN A 135 15.68 10.81 -0.64
C ASN A 135 14.93 9.46 -0.62
N LEU A 136 15.57 8.32 -0.88
CA LEU A 136 14.94 7.03 -0.66
C LEU A 136 15.26 6.45 0.71
N TYR A 137 14.27 5.81 1.30
CA TYR A 137 14.28 5.22 2.63
C TYR A 137 15.21 4.01 2.69
N SER A 138 16.38 4.18 3.25
CA SER A 138 17.47 3.21 3.14
C SER A 138 17.58 2.20 4.28
N GLY A 139 16.91 2.48 5.36
CA GLY A 139 17.09 1.73 6.61
C GLY A 139 16.13 0.56 6.79
N ASN A 140 14.99 0.56 6.11
CA ASN A 140 14.02 -0.51 6.20
C ASN A 140 14.44 -1.69 5.28
N PRO A 141 14.64 -2.91 5.81
CA PRO A 141 15.00 -4.06 4.98
C PRO A 141 13.93 -4.42 3.95
N LEU A 142 12.67 -4.01 4.16
CA LEU A 142 11.59 -4.21 3.22
C LEU A 142 11.51 -3.15 2.11
N ALA A 143 12.20 -2.01 2.24
CA ALA A 143 11.99 -0.90 1.33
C ALA A 143 12.25 -1.26 -0.16
N GLY A 144 13.35 -1.93 -0.45
CA GLY A 144 13.64 -2.38 -1.81
C GLY A 144 12.67 -3.44 -2.31
N VAL A 145 12.24 -4.36 -1.44
CA VAL A 145 11.27 -5.39 -1.80
C VAL A 145 9.90 -4.79 -2.06
N VAL A 146 9.43 -3.87 -1.20
CA VAL A 146 8.14 -3.18 -1.37
C VAL A 146 8.14 -2.39 -2.68
N HIS A 147 9.23 -1.68 -2.98
CA HIS A 147 9.36 -0.98 -4.26
C HIS A 147 9.32 -1.95 -5.45
N ALA A 148 10.11 -3.04 -5.40
CA ALA A 148 10.10 -4.04 -6.47
C ALA A 148 8.72 -4.68 -6.67
N MET A 149 7.91 -4.81 -5.62
CA MET A 149 6.55 -5.35 -5.68
C MET A 149 5.58 -4.46 -6.48
N THR A 150 5.85 -3.15 -6.63
CA THR A 150 5.00 -2.26 -7.44
C THR A 150 5.01 -2.62 -8.93
N GLY A 151 6.08 -3.23 -9.43
CA GLY A 151 6.16 -3.76 -10.78
C GLY A 151 5.84 -5.27 -10.89
N ASN A 152 5.52 -5.92 -9.75
CA ASN A 152 5.30 -7.38 -9.70
C ASN A 152 4.07 -7.70 -8.85
N PRO A 153 2.96 -7.33 -9.29
CA PRO A 153 1.73 -7.40 -8.54
C PRO A 153 1.37 -8.84 -8.13
N GLN A 154 1.60 -9.89 -8.93
CA GLN A 154 1.37 -11.28 -8.53
C GLN A 154 2.24 -11.70 -7.35
N ALA A 155 3.52 -11.31 -7.35
CA ALA A 155 4.41 -11.56 -6.23
C ALA A 155 3.94 -10.84 -4.97
N ALA A 156 3.50 -9.59 -5.11
CA ALA A 156 2.96 -8.78 -4.03
C ALA A 156 1.71 -9.41 -3.41
N GLN A 157 0.76 -9.86 -4.22
CA GLN A 157 -0.45 -10.54 -3.73
C GLN A 157 -0.09 -11.85 -3.01
N ASN A 158 0.75 -12.68 -3.62
CA ASN A 158 1.19 -13.94 -3.03
C ASN A 158 1.85 -13.73 -1.67
N TRP A 159 2.58 -12.64 -1.51
CA TRP A 159 3.18 -12.27 -0.24
C TRP A 159 2.17 -11.71 0.76
N LEU A 160 1.41 -10.67 0.36
CA LEU A 160 0.55 -9.91 1.29
C LEU A 160 -0.66 -10.71 1.76
N VAL A 161 -1.22 -11.57 0.90
CA VAL A 161 -2.39 -12.38 1.26
C VAL A 161 -2.00 -13.71 1.91
N ALA A 162 -0.71 -14.04 1.96
CA ALA A 162 -0.24 -15.21 2.70
C ALA A 162 -0.60 -15.10 4.19
N ARG A 163 -0.86 -16.25 4.81
CA ARG A 163 -1.09 -16.32 6.27
C ARG A 163 0.18 -16.02 7.05
N PRO A 164 0.06 -15.34 8.21
CA PRO A 164 1.21 -15.02 9.06
C PRO A 164 1.98 -16.26 9.54
N ASP A 165 1.30 -17.41 9.63
CA ASP A 165 1.89 -18.68 10.05
C ASP A 165 2.58 -19.45 8.91
N GLY A 166 2.59 -18.90 7.70
CA GLY A 166 3.20 -19.54 6.52
C GLY A 166 2.43 -20.73 5.98
N GLN A 167 1.18 -20.96 6.40
CA GLN A 167 0.36 -22.09 5.96
C GLN A 167 -0.48 -21.77 4.69
N GLY A 168 0.06 -20.99 3.79
CA GLY A 168 -0.60 -20.65 2.53
C GLY A 168 -1.61 -19.51 2.65
N ALA A 169 -2.53 -19.45 1.69
CA ALA A 169 -3.54 -18.40 1.65
C ALA A 169 -4.64 -18.59 2.73
N PRO A 170 -5.26 -17.50 3.23
CA PRO A 170 -6.36 -17.60 4.17
C PRO A 170 -7.61 -18.18 3.49
N ASP A 171 -8.43 -18.84 4.28
CA ASP A 171 -9.75 -19.26 3.86
C ASP A 171 -10.72 -18.06 3.88
N PRO A 172 -11.34 -17.68 2.75
CA PRO A 172 -12.30 -16.60 2.67
C PRO A 172 -13.47 -16.73 3.65
N ALA A 173 -13.88 -17.96 3.98
CA ALA A 173 -14.92 -18.23 4.97
C ALA A 173 -14.44 -18.01 6.42
N SER A 174 -13.13 -17.82 6.64
CA SER A 174 -12.55 -17.65 7.98
C SER A 174 -12.30 -16.19 8.32
N LEU A 175 -13.29 -15.53 8.91
CA LEU A 175 -13.17 -14.16 9.42
C LEU A 175 -11.92 -13.93 10.28
N ARG A 176 -11.51 -14.93 11.07
CA ARG A 176 -10.30 -14.84 11.89
C ARG A 176 -9.04 -14.72 11.04
N GLN A 177 -8.92 -15.58 10.02
CA GLN A 177 -7.74 -15.56 9.12
C GLN A 177 -7.69 -14.27 8.32
N THR A 178 -8.83 -13.81 7.80
CA THR A 178 -8.93 -12.52 7.09
C THR A 178 -8.46 -11.36 7.96
N LYS A 179 -8.92 -11.29 9.21
CA LYS A 179 -8.48 -10.24 10.17
C LYS A 179 -6.99 -10.31 10.48
N GLU A 180 -6.45 -11.51 10.68
CA GLU A 180 -5.03 -11.72 10.95
C GLU A 180 -4.18 -11.27 9.77
N THR A 181 -4.61 -11.58 8.53
CA THR A 181 -3.93 -11.17 7.30
C THR A 181 -3.98 -9.65 7.11
N VAL A 182 -5.15 -9.04 7.21
CA VAL A 182 -5.31 -7.58 7.08
C VAL A 182 -4.46 -6.85 8.12
N ARG A 183 -4.49 -7.31 9.38
CA ARG A 183 -3.67 -6.72 10.44
C ARG A 183 -2.17 -6.83 10.13
N ARG A 184 -1.72 -7.99 9.62
CA ARG A 184 -0.33 -8.16 9.22
C ARG A 184 0.06 -7.16 8.13
N VAL A 185 -0.78 -6.95 7.12
CA VAL A 185 -0.52 -5.95 6.05
C VAL A 185 -0.47 -4.54 6.65
N GLN A 186 -1.40 -4.18 7.53
CA GLN A 186 -1.36 -2.89 8.26
C GLN A 186 -0.05 -2.70 9.03
N ASP A 187 0.39 -3.73 9.73
CA ASP A 187 1.66 -3.70 10.48
C ASP A 187 2.84 -3.50 9.53
N LEU A 188 2.88 -4.16 8.36
CA LEU A 188 3.91 -4.00 7.34
C LEU A 188 3.96 -2.56 6.78
N VAL A 189 2.81 -1.97 6.46
CA VAL A 189 2.70 -0.56 6.05
C VAL A 189 3.26 0.35 7.14
N GLY A 190 2.95 0.07 8.40
CA GLY A 190 3.42 0.83 9.56
C GLY A 190 4.93 0.67 9.87
N TRP A 191 5.65 -0.22 9.17
CA TRP A 191 7.09 -0.41 9.37
C TRP A 191 7.95 0.69 8.76
N GLY A 192 7.39 1.56 7.95
CA GLY A 192 8.06 2.72 7.36
C GLY A 192 7.39 4.03 7.72
N SER A 193 8.01 5.15 7.33
CA SER A 193 7.43 6.47 7.50
C SER A 193 6.63 6.84 6.26
N LEU A 194 5.33 7.05 6.45
CA LEU A 194 4.43 7.48 5.37
C LEU A 194 4.70 8.93 4.91
N GLU A 195 5.47 9.71 5.69
CA GLU A 195 5.91 11.05 5.30
C GLU A 195 7.09 11.02 4.32
N GLU A 196 7.76 9.86 4.18
CA GLU A 196 8.86 9.69 3.25
C GLU A 196 8.36 9.42 1.85
N LYS A 197 8.87 10.18 0.89
CA LYS A 197 8.64 9.93 -0.53
C LYS A 197 9.08 8.50 -0.87
N GLY A 198 8.25 7.78 -1.56
CA GLY A 198 8.51 6.40 -1.97
C GLY A 198 7.74 5.39 -1.14
N TRP A 199 7.88 5.33 0.19
CA TRP A 199 7.20 4.31 1.00
C TRP A 199 5.67 4.37 0.87
N ALA A 200 5.08 5.56 1.04
CA ALA A 200 3.64 5.73 0.86
C ALA A 200 3.21 5.55 -0.60
N THR A 201 4.04 5.99 -1.55
CA THR A 201 3.78 5.83 -2.98
C THR A 201 3.76 4.36 -3.36
N ASP A 202 4.77 3.57 -2.98
CA ASP A 202 4.84 2.15 -3.30
C ASP A 202 3.62 1.39 -2.76
N TRP A 203 3.20 1.64 -1.52
CA TRP A 203 2.00 1.02 -0.97
C TRP A 203 0.72 1.47 -1.65
N ALA A 204 0.58 2.76 -1.98
CA ALA A 204 -0.59 3.26 -2.70
C ALA A 204 -0.66 2.71 -4.13
N THR A 205 0.49 2.61 -4.82
CA THR A 205 0.59 1.96 -6.14
C THR A 205 0.15 0.52 -6.07
N MET A 206 0.63 -0.26 -5.09
CA MET A 206 0.18 -1.65 -4.92
C MET A 206 -1.33 -1.75 -4.66
N ALA A 207 -1.89 -0.85 -3.81
CA ALA A 207 -3.33 -0.86 -3.56
C ALA A 207 -4.13 -0.57 -4.82
N TYR A 208 -3.70 0.42 -5.61
CA TYR A 208 -4.32 0.76 -6.88
C TYR A 208 -4.22 -0.38 -7.90
N GLU A 209 -3.04 -0.98 -8.05
CA GLU A 209 -2.82 -2.12 -8.93
C GLU A 209 -3.70 -3.32 -8.55
N PHE A 210 -3.87 -3.62 -7.26
CA PHE A 210 -4.76 -4.68 -6.80
C PHE A 210 -6.22 -4.39 -7.09
N ASP A 211 -6.60 -3.14 -7.13
CA ASP A 211 -7.94 -2.71 -7.38
C ASP A 211 -8.26 -2.64 -8.88
N SER A 212 -7.40 -1.98 -9.66
CA SER A 212 -7.66 -1.62 -11.05
C SER A 212 -7.54 -2.79 -12.02
N GLN A 213 -6.58 -3.68 -11.78
CA GLN A 213 -6.28 -4.75 -12.75
C GLN A 213 -7.12 -6.00 -12.55
N GLY A 214 -7.93 -6.07 -11.47
CA GLY A 214 -8.75 -7.25 -11.19
C GLY A 214 -7.95 -8.54 -11.28
N TRP A 215 -6.65 -8.46 -10.96
CA TRP A 215 -5.66 -9.55 -11.04
C TRP A 215 -5.96 -10.56 -12.10
N VAL A 216 -5.79 -10.11 -13.26
CA VAL A 216 -6.05 -10.92 -14.41
C VAL A 216 -4.88 -11.87 -14.59
N SER A 217 -5.12 -13.16 -14.35
CA SER A 217 -4.41 -14.22 -15.05
C SER A 217 -4.22 -13.77 -16.50
N SER A 218 -3.11 -14.14 -17.11
CA SER A 218 -2.83 -13.88 -18.54
C SER A 218 -3.99 -14.26 -19.50
N ASP A 219 -5.01 -14.93 -18.99
CA ASP A 219 -6.27 -15.25 -19.68
C ASP A 219 -7.44 -15.30 -18.65
N PRO A 220 -8.15 -14.17 -18.43
CA PRO A 220 -9.32 -14.11 -17.55
C PRO A 220 -10.44 -15.06 -17.97
N ALA A 221 -10.54 -15.35 -19.25
CA ALA A 221 -11.57 -16.25 -19.78
C ALA A 221 -11.30 -17.71 -19.42
N ALA A 222 -10.05 -18.06 -19.08
CA ALA A 222 -9.67 -19.41 -18.68
C ALA A 222 -9.84 -19.68 -17.17
N MET A 223 -10.09 -18.64 -16.38
CA MET A 223 -10.26 -18.79 -14.91
C MET A 223 -11.63 -19.35 -14.58
N SER A 224 -11.63 -20.30 -13.65
CA SER A 224 -12.88 -20.73 -13.00
C SER A 224 -13.49 -19.60 -12.17
N GLN A 225 -14.80 -19.72 -11.89
CA GLN A 225 -15.49 -18.75 -11.07
C GLN A 225 -14.97 -18.73 -9.62
N GLU A 226 -14.57 -19.89 -9.09
CA GLU A 226 -13.95 -20.01 -7.77
C GLU A 226 -12.60 -19.27 -7.71
N GLU A 227 -11.77 -19.40 -8.74
CA GLU A 227 -10.50 -18.67 -8.84
C GLU A 227 -10.73 -17.15 -8.91
N ARG A 228 -11.71 -16.69 -9.66
CA ARG A 228 -12.08 -15.26 -9.72
C ARG A 228 -12.54 -14.76 -8.35
N SER A 229 -13.47 -15.45 -7.71
CA SER A 229 -13.96 -15.08 -6.38
C SER A 229 -12.83 -15.08 -5.32
N TYR A 230 -11.87 -16.00 -5.44
CA TYR A 230 -10.70 -15.98 -4.56
C TYR A 230 -9.79 -14.80 -4.84
N GLN A 231 -9.62 -14.40 -6.08
CA GLN A 231 -8.83 -13.22 -6.44
C GLN A 231 -9.46 -11.92 -5.95
N ASP A 232 -10.78 -11.77 -6.10
CA ASP A 232 -11.51 -10.63 -5.56
C ASP A 232 -11.32 -10.54 -4.04
N TYR A 233 -11.41 -11.69 -3.36
CA TYR A 233 -11.12 -11.76 -1.93
C TYR A 233 -9.69 -11.36 -1.59
N ALA A 234 -8.71 -11.82 -2.34
CA ALA A 234 -7.31 -11.53 -2.13
C ALA A 234 -7.01 -10.04 -2.35
N SER A 235 -7.53 -9.47 -3.43
CA SER A 235 -7.43 -8.03 -3.74
C SER A 235 -8.09 -7.19 -2.64
N ALA A 236 -9.33 -7.49 -2.27
CA ALA A 236 -10.05 -6.78 -1.22
C ALA A 236 -9.32 -6.85 0.13
N THR A 237 -8.71 -8.00 0.45
CA THR A 237 -7.93 -8.20 1.69
C THR A 237 -6.67 -7.34 1.69
N ALA A 238 -5.93 -7.32 0.58
CA ALA A 238 -4.71 -6.52 0.42
C ALA A 238 -5.03 -5.02 0.46
N VAL A 239 -6.00 -4.55 -0.33
CA VAL A 239 -6.44 -3.15 -0.37
C VAL A 239 -6.91 -2.68 1.01
N SER A 240 -7.76 -3.47 1.69
CA SER A 240 -8.19 -3.16 3.05
C SER A 240 -6.99 -3.03 4.01
N GLY A 241 -6.04 -3.94 3.94
CA GLY A 241 -4.83 -3.90 4.77
C GLY A 241 -3.99 -2.67 4.51
N ILE A 242 -3.71 -2.37 3.26
CA ILE A 242 -2.87 -1.24 2.84
C ILE A 242 -3.52 0.09 3.21
N LEU A 243 -4.76 0.34 2.78
CA LEU A 243 -5.41 1.62 3.03
C LEU A 243 -5.71 1.86 4.51
N ASN A 244 -6.08 0.81 5.26
CA ASN A 244 -6.18 0.92 6.71
C ASN A 244 -4.80 1.14 7.37
N GLY A 245 -3.72 0.66 6.79
CA GLY A 245 -2.34 0.93 7.24
C GLY A 245 -1.94 2.37 6.99
N ILE A 246 -2.17 2.89 5.77
CA ILE A 246 -1.86 4.28 5.40
C ILE A 246 -2.66 5.27 6.26
N GLY A 247 -3.98 5.06 6.38
CA GLY A 247 -4.88 5.97 7.10
C GLY A 247 -4.99 5.72 8.60
N GLY A 248 -4.51 4.57 9.12
CA GLY A 248 -4.81 4.10 10.48
C GLY A 248 -4.03 4.76 11.60
N GLY A 249 -3.07 5.64 11.32
CA GLY A 249 -2.27 6.35 12.31
C GLY A 249 -3.12 7.17 13.30
N GLU A 250 -2.57 7.39 14.52
CA GLU A 250 -3.23 8.25 15.52
C GLU A 250 -3.29 9.72 15.09
N LYS A 251 -2.34 10.14 14.27
CA LYS A 251 -2.29 11.48 13.69
C LYS A 251 -2.38 11.36 12.17
N PRO A 252 -3.08 12.30 11.51
CA PRO A 252 -3.05 12.39 10.06
C PRO A 252 -1.60 12.56 9.58
N VAL A 253 -1.26 11.87 8.50
CA VAL A 253 0.04 11.96 7.84
C VAL A 253 -0.14 12.79 6.58
N THR A 254 0.77 13.69 6.28
CA THR A 254 0.74 14.44 5.02
C THR A 254 1.18 13.55 3.88
N LEU A 255 0.25 13.22 3.00
CA LEU A 255 0.52 12.39 1.83
C LEU A 255 0.93 13.25 0.62
N PRO A 256 1.87 12.79 -0.22
CA PRO A 256 2.18 13.40 -1.52
C PRO A 256 0.96 13.42 -2.45
N ASP A 257 0.92 14.34 -3.42
CA ASP A 257 -0.23 14.46 -4.35
C ASP A 257 -0.46 13.21 -5.19
N GLY A 258 0.59 12.55 -5.69
CA GLY A 258 0.47 11.28 -6.40
C GLY A 258 -0.18 10.19 -5.53
N VAL A 259 0.20 10.10 -4.25
CA VAL A 259 -0.43 9.16 -3.31
C VAL A 259 -1.91 9.48 -3.09
N ARG A 260 -2.26 10.78 -2.98
CA ARG A 260 -3.67 11.22 -2.86
C ARG A 260 -4.50 10.81 -4.06
N ASN A 261 -3.92 10.90 -5.27
CA ASN A 261 -4.58 10.48 -6.50
C ASN A 261 -4.83 8.98 -6.52
N LEU A 262 -3.80 8.15 -6.31
CA LEU A 262 -3.92 6.68 -6.28
C LEU A 262 -4.91 6.20 -5.22
N VAL A 263 -4.83 6.74 -4.00
CA VAL A 263 -5.76 6.41 -2.91
C VAL A 263 -7.19 6.83 -3.25
N SER A 264 -7.36 8.02 -3.85
CA SER A 264 -8.69 8.50 -4.26
C SER A 264 -9.30 7.60 -5.33
N GLU A 265 -8.51 7.17 -6.28
CA GLU A 265 -8.95 6.29 -7.36
C GLU A 265 -9.36 4.92 -6.82
N THR A 266 -8.53 4.32 -5.99
CA THR A 266 -8.86 3.06 -5.29
C THR A 266 -10.16 3.18 -4.49
N LEU A 267 -10.35 4.27 -3.73
CA LEU A 267 -11.61 4.49 -2.99
C LEU A 267 -12.80 4.74 -3.90
N ALA A 268 -12.59 5.43 -5.02
CA ALA A 268 -13.64 5.74 -5.98
C ALA A 268 -14.14 4.50 -6.75
N ASN A 269 -13.32 3.48 -6.88
CA ASN A 269 -13.72 2.19 -7.45
C ASN A 269 -14.62 1.38 -6.50
N HIS A 270 -14.60 1.70 -5.19
CA HIS A 270 -15.41 1.05 -4.15
C HIS A 270 -16.33 2.05 -3.40
N PRO A 271 -17.22 2.79 -4.09
CA PRO A 271 -18.05 3.78 -3.41
C PRO A 271 -19.01 3.17 -2.38
N ASP A 272 -19.46 1.96 -2.61
CA ASP A 272 -20.28 1.17 -1.70
C ASP A 272 -19.53 0.83 -0.40
N SER A 273 -18.28 0.39 -0.50
CA SER A 273 -17.39 0.16 0.65
C SER A 273 -17.12 1.43 1.45
N VAL A 274 -16.93 2.56 0.74
CA VAL A 274 -16.76 3.88 1.37
C VAL A 274 -18.01 4.24 2.16
N VAL A 275 -19.21 4.11 1.57
CA VAL A 275 -20.48 4.42 2.24
C VAL A 275 -20.70 3.48 3.43
N GLU A 276 -20.53 2.16 3.25
CA GLU A 276 -20.63 1.17 4.33
C GLU A 276 -19.67 1.46 5.48
N SER A 277 -18.43 1.83 5.17
CA SER A 277 -17.41 2.17 6.16
C SER A 277 -17.74 3.42 6.98
N THR A 278 -18.59 4.34 6.48
CA THR A 278 -19.07 5.48 7.27
C THR A 278 -20.12 5.08 8.30
N GLU A 279 -20.76 3.94 8.16
CA GLU A 279 -21.82 3.46 9.08
C GLU A 279 -21.25 2.82 10.34
N GLN A 280 -20.09 2.18 10.23
CA GLN A 280 -19.51 1.38 11.30
C GLN A 280 -18.18 1.98 11.74
N ALA A 281 -18.03 2.32 13.02
CA ALA A 281 -16.77 2.86 13.55
C ALA A 281 -15.59 1.89 13.32
N ASN A 282 -15.84 0.61 13.47
CA ASN A 282 -14.90 -0.47 13.17
C ASN A 282 -15.70 -1.62 12.56
N PRO A 283 -15.55 -1.90 11.27
CA PRO A 283 -16.22 -3.01 10.63
C PRO A 283 -15.93 -4.34 11.35
N VAL A 284 -16.93 -5.19 11.49
CA VAL A 284 -16.78 -6.53 12.08
C VAL A 284 -15.84 -7.38 11.21
N SER A 285 -15.95 -7.24 9.89
CA SER A 285 -15.03 -7.83 8.91
C SER A 285 -14.25 -6.71 8.21
N PRO A 286 -12.97 -6.88 7.90
CA PRO A 286 -12.23 -5.94 7.08
C PRO A 286 -12.53 -6.08 5.57
N VAL A 287 -13.31 -7.09 5.21
CA VAL A 287 -13.77 -7.36 3.85
C VAL A 287 -15.26 -7.67 3.92
N SER A 288 -16.04 -7.03 3.09
CA SER A 288 -17.46 -7.34 2.88
C SER A 288 -17.61 -8.35 1.75
N SER A 289 -18.65 -9.17 1.80
CA SER A 289 -18.99 -10.11 0.74
C SER A 289 -20.45 -9.96 0.35
N GLY A 290 -20.70 -9.73 -0.93
CA GLY A 290 -22.02 -9.81 -1.55
C GLY A 290 -22.22 -11.19 -2.17
N GLU A 291 -23.38 -11.82 -1.92
CA GLU A 291 -23.74 -13.03 -2.65
C GLU A 291 -24.23 -12.65 -4.04
N MET A 292 -23.70 -13.31 -5.06
CA MET A 292 -24.19 -13.23 -6.42
C MET A 292 -24.62 -14.62 -6.90
N GLU A 293 -25.77 -14.70 -7.51
CA GLU A 293 -26.25 -15.92 -8.15
C GLU A 293 -25.79 -15.90 -9.61
N ALA A 294 -24.97 -16.87 -9.99
CA ALA A 294 -24.54 -17.03 -11.37
C ALA A 294 -25.65 -17.65 -12.21
N ASP A 295 -25.58 -17.47 -13.54
CA ASP A 295 -26.57 -17.98 -14.51
C ASP A 295 -26.78 -19.51 -14.44
N ASP A 296 -25.81 -20.24 -13.90
CA ASP A 296 -25.90 -21.70 -13.69
C ASP A 296 -26.48 -22.11 -12.35
N GLY A 297 -26.91 -21.13 -11.50
CA GLY A 297 -27.46 -21.36 -10.17
C GLY A 297 -26.41 -21.58 -9.08
N THR A 298 -25.12 -21.34 -9.37
CA THR A 298 -24.07 -21.35 -8.34
C THR A 298 -24.05 -20.01 -7.61
N THR A 299 -23.84 -20.06 -6.28
CA THR A 299 -23.62 -18.85 -5.49
C THR A 299 -22.16 -18.48 -5.54
N THR A 300 -21.88 -17.27 -5.95
CA THR A 300 -20.53 -16.67 -5.91
C THR A 300 -20.52 -15.48 -4.98
N TYR A 301 -19.33 -15.07 -4.60
CA TYR A 301 -19.13 -13.95 -3.70
C TYR A 301 -18.32 -12.87 -4.41
N ASP A 302 -18.84 -11.65 -4.35
CA ASP A 302 -18.13 -10.43 -4.68
C ASP A 302 -17.54 -9.87 -3.39
N TYR A 303 -16.21 -9.77 -3.31
CA TYR A 303 -15.52 -9.30 -2.13
C TYR A 303 -15.06 -7.86 -2.30
N ARG A 304 -15.28 -7.04 -1.26
CA ARG A 304 -14.98 -5.61 -1.25
C ARG A 304 -14.19 -5.23 0.00
N PRO A 305 -13.19 -4.32 -0.12
CA PRO A 305 -12.43 -3.86 1.04
C PRO A 305 -13.30 -3.00 1.95
N LEU A 306 -13.15 -3.12 3.27
CA LEU A 306 -13.76 -2.22 4.24
C LEU A 306 -12.69 -1.46 5.02
N PHE A 307 -13.04 -0.25 5.45
CA PHE A 307 -12.13 0.67 6.10
C PHE A 307 -12.60 1.01 7.50
N THR A 308 -11.67 1.17 8.44
CA THR A 308 -12.02 1.74 9.74
C THR A 308 -12.35 3.23 9.58
N ASN A 309 -13.27 3.76 10.39
CA ASN A 309 -13.62 5.20 10.33
C ASN A 309 -12.40 6.09 10.50
N ARG A 310 -11.42 5.69 11.32
CA ARG A 310 -10.17 6.42 11.49
C ARG A 310 -9.38 6.48 10.19
N ALA A 311 -9.15 5.33 9.57
CA ALA A 311 -8.38 5.27 8.34
C ALA A 311 -9.08 6.06 7.22
N LEU A 312 -10.37 5.81 7.01
CA LEU A 312 -11.15 6.51 6.00
C LEU A 312 -11.18 8.03 6.25
N SER A 313 -11.35 8.48 7.51
CA SER A 313 -11.34 9.91 7.85
C SER A 313 -10.00 10.57 7.52
N ASN A 314 -8.89 9.91 7.87
CA ASN A 314 -7.57 10.44 7.56
C ASN A 314 -7.32 10.48 6.05
N LEU A 315 -7.68 9.43 5.30
CA LEU A 315 -7.53 9.39 3.85
C LEU A 315 -8.38 10.45 3.14
N VAL A 316 -9.66 10.54 3.47
CA VAL A 316 -10.58 11.57 2.91
C VAL A 316 -10.10 12.98 3.26
N GLY A 317 -9.61 13.18 4.49
CA GLY A 317 -9.00 14.44 4.90
C GLY A 317 -7.79 14.81 4.04
N GLN A 318 -6.90 13.87 3.75
CA GLN A 318 -5.75 14.08 2.86
C GLN A 318 -6.15 14.32 1.41
N ILE A 319 -7.11 13.56 0.89
CA ILE A 319 -7.66 13.72 -0.47
C ILE A 319 -8.25 15.11 -0.66
N SER A 320 -8.85 15.70 0.35
CA SER A 320 -9.48 17.05 0.28
C SER A 320 -8.51 18.18 -0.08
N TYR A 321 -7.19 17.97 0.05
CA TYR A 321 -6.16 18.93 -0.38
C TYR A 321 -5.81 18.86 -1.88
N ASN A 322 -6.29 17.84 -2.59
CA ASN A 322 -6.10 17.70 -4.02
C ASN A 322 -7.45 17.78 -4.72
N GLU A 323 -7.65 18.80 -5.54
CA GLU A 323 -8.95 19.07 -6.19
C GLU A 323 -9.36 17.92 -7.13
N THR A 324 -8.44 17.37 -7.90
CA THR A 324 -8.70 16.25 -8.81
C THR A 324 -9.10 15.00 -8.05
N ALA A 325 -8.33 14.62 -7.04
CA ALA A 325 -8.60 13.47 -6.19
C ALA A 325 -9.94 13.62 -5.44
N SER A 326 -10.20 14.82 -4.90
CA SER A 326 -11.44 15.12 -4.17
C SER A 326 -12.68 15.05 -5.07
N SER A 327 -12.59 15.58 -6.29
CA SER A 327 -13.67 15.53 -7.28
C SER A 327 -13.98 14.10 -7.70
N ARG A 328 -12.95 13.31 -8.01
CA ARG A 328 -13.09 11.90 -8.41
C ARG A 328 -13.83 11.07 -7.36
N LEU A 329 -13.37 11.11 -6.11
CA LEU A 329 -14.04 10.40 -5.01
C LEU A 329 -15.46 10.91 -4.76
N GLY A 330 -15.65 12.23 -4.76
CA GLY A 330 -16.96 12.86 -4.56
C GLY A 330 -17.97 12.49 -5.66
N GLU A 331 -17.56 12.47 -6.91
CA GLU A 331 -18.39 12.07 -8.04
C GLU A 331 -18.78 10.60 -7.94
N SER A 332 -17.84 9.70 -7.69
CA SER A 332 -18.12 8.26 -7.57
C SER A 332 -19.13 7.97 -6.46
N VAL A 333 -18.92 8.51 -5.27
CA VAL A 333 -19.84 8.34 -4.14
C VAL A 333 -21.21 8.97 -4.41
N THR A 334 -21.25 10.11 -5.11
CA THR A 334 -22.50 10.75 -5.47
C THR A 334 -23.32 9.89 -6.45
N VAL A 335 -22.67 9.35 -7.47
CA VAL A 335 -23.32 8.45 -8.45
C VAL A 335 -23.85 7.19 -7.76
N TYR A 336 -23.06 6.61 -6.86
CA TYR A 336 -23.49 5.44 -6.09
C TYR A 336 -24.71 5.76 -5.22
N ASN A 337 -24.67 6.83 -4.43
CA ASN A 337 -25.78 7.25 -3.59
C ASN A 337 -27.05 7.55 -4.38
N GLN A 338 -26.91 8.18 -5.56
CA GLN A 338 -28.05 8.41 -6.45
C GLN A 338 -28.68 7.11 -6.92
N LYS A 339 -27.86 6.13 -7.31
CA LYS A 339 -28.36 4.79 -7.71
C LYS A 339 -29.12 4.13 -6.57
N VAL A 340 -28.53 4.10 -5.35
CA VAL A 340 -29.19 3.50 -4.17
C VAL A 340 -30.52 4.20 -3.87
N PHE A 341 -30.58 5.52 -3.99
CA PHE A 341 -31.82 6.26 -3.80
C PHE A 341 -32.87 5.94 -4.87
N ASP A 342 -32.48 5.85 -6.15
CA ASP A 342 -33.39 5.53 -7.25
C ASP A 342 -33.97 4.11 -7.12
N ASP A 343 -33.14 3.13 -6.71
CA ASP A 343 -33.55 1.75 -6.43
C ASP A 343 -34.53 1.70 -5.25
N ALA A 344 -34.27 2.48 -4.18
CA ALA A 344 -35.17 2.60 -3.03
C ALA A 344 -36.51 3.22 -3.40
N VAL A 345 -36.52 4.26 -4.27
CA VAL A 345 -37.75 4.84 -4.80
C VAL A 345 -38.53 3.86 -5.68
N ALA A 346 -37.85 3.05 -6.47
CA ALA A 346 -38.50 2.01 -7.27
C ALA A 346 -39.16 0.96 -6.34
N THR A 347 -38.46 0.49 -5.33
CA THR A 347 -39.00 -0.43 -4.31
C THR A 347 -40.22 0.15 -3.59
N TYR A 348 -40.18 1.44 -3.22
CA TYR A 348 -41.32 2.13 -2.63
C TYR A 348 -42.54 2.15 -3.55
N LYS A 349 -42.37 2.40 -4.85
CA LYS A 349 -43.48 2.42 -5.82
C LYS A 349 -44.17 1.06 -5.93
N ASP A 350 -43.39 -0.02 -5.80
CA ASP A 350 -43.88 -1.38 -5.95
C ASP A 350 -44.50 -1.91 -4.64
N SER A 351 -43.89 -1.62 -3.50
CA SER A 351 -44.28 -2.18 -2.19
C SER A 351 -45.07 -1.23 -1.30
N GLY A 352 -44.96 0.07 -1.50
CA GLY A 352 -45.49 1.13 -0.60
C GLY A 352 -44.68 1.28 0.69
N ASP A 353 -43.55 0.58 0.83
CA ASP A 353 -42.67 0.67 2.01
C ASP A 353 -41.64 1.80 1.85
N PHE A 354 -41.70 2.81 2.70
CA PHE A 354 -40.86 3.99 2.65
C PHE A 354 -39.50 3.80 3.36
N ILE A 355 -39.30 2.70 4.10
CA ILE A 355 -38.09 2.46 4.90
C ILE A 355 -36.82 2.52 4.05
N ALA A 356 -36.79 1.88 2.89
CA ALA A 356 -35.63 1.90 2.02
C ALA A 356 -35.25 3.31 1.55
N VAL A 357 -36.22 4.19 1.32
CA VAL A 357 -35.98 5.61 0.97
C VAL A 357 -35.39 6.37 2.15
N GLU A 358 -35.90 6.18 3.37
CA GLU A 358 -35.36 6.78 4.58
C GLU A 358 -33.93 6.35 4.82
N GLU A 359 -33.61 5.05 4.64
CA GLU A 359 -32.26 4.49 4.79
C GLU A 359 -31.30 5.07 3.76
N ALA A 360 -31.69 5.16 2.49
CA ALA A 360 -30.88 5.72 1.42
C ALA A 360 -30.51 7.22 1.68
N VAL A 361 -31.52 8.02 2.12
CA VAL A 361 -31.30 9.41 2.49
C VAL A 361 -30.40 9.53 3.72
N ALA A 362 -30.61 8.69 4.71
CA ALA A 362 -29.78 8.68 5.92
C ALA A 362 -28.33 8.32 5.62
N ALA A 363 -28.09 7.35 4.75
CA ALA A 363 -26.74 6.94 4.29
C ALA A 363 -26.05 8.10 3.58
N GLN A 364 -26.73 8.75 2.64
CA GLN A 364 -26.19 9.91 1.92
C GLN A 364 -25.85 11.08 2.86
N CYS A 365 -26.74 11.43 3.79
CA CYS A 365 -26.47 12.48 4.77
C CYS A 365 -25.27 12.15 5.67
N ARG A 366 -25.17 10.91 6.10
CA ARG A 366 -24.08 10.41 6.93
C ARG A 366 -22.73 10.49 6.20
N THR A 367 -22.68 10.03 4.95
CA THR A 367 -21.47 10.06 4.12
C THR A 367 -21.00 11.49 3.85
N ASN A 368 -21.92 12.39 3.49
CA ASN A 368 -21.60 13.80 3.27
C ASN A 368 -21.09 14.47 4.56
N GLY A 369 -21.74 14.18 5.69
CA GLY A 369 -21.32 14.67 7.00
C GLY A 369 -19.94 14.15 7.41
N PHE A 370 -19.66 12.89 7.10
CA PHE A 370 -18.36 12.26 7.35
C PHE A 370 -17.26 12.94 6.53
N PHE A 371 -17.46 13.16 5.22
CA PHE A 371 -16.48 13.82 4.35
C PHE A 371 -16.19 15.25 4.79
N ALA A 372 -17.24 16.03 5.11
CA ALA A 372 -17.08 17.39 5.61
C ALA A 372 -16.34 17.42 6.95
N GLY A 373 -16.64 16.46 7.84
CA GLY A 373 -15.95 16.30 9.12
C GLY A 373 -14.48 15.92 8.97
N ALA A 374 -14.17 15.00 8.06
CA ALA A 374 -12.80 14.56 7.78
C ALA A 374 -11.93 15.70 7.23
N ALA A 375 -12.43 16.45 6.24
CA ALA A 375 -11.75 17.61 5.68
C ALA A 375 -11.54 18.71 6.75
N GLY A 376 -12.58 19.00 7.56
CA GLY A 376 -12.49 19.98 8.64
C GLY A 376 -11.50 19.59 9.74
N TYR A 377 -11.45 18.30 10.11
CA TYR A 377 -10.50 17.79 11.10
C TYR A 377 -9.04 17.92 10.60
N GLN A 378 -8.80 17.57 9.36
CA GLN A 378 -7.48 17.69 8.75
C GLN A 378 -7.01 19.15 8.73
N PHE A 379 -7.88 20.05 8.27
CA PHE A 379 -7.57 21.49 8.21
C PHE A 379 -7.20 22.08 9.59
N VAL A 380 -7.91 21.68 10.66
CA VAL A 380 -7.62 22.14 12.03
C VAL A 380 -6.27 21.61 12.51
N ASN A 381 -5.93 20.34 12.21
CA ASN A 381 -4.66 19.76 12.64
C ASN A 381 -3.46 20.36 11.92
N ASP A 382 -3.59 20.66 10.62
CA ASP A 382 -2.51 21.30 9.86
C ASP A 382 -2.32 22.78 10.22
N ALA A 383 -3.36 23.44 10.71
CA ALA A 383 -3.27 24.83 11.17
C ALA A 383 -2.58 24.98 12.55
N GLN A 384 -2.51 23.92 13.36
CA GLN A 384 -1.90 23.98 14.69
C GLN A 384 -0.39 24.28 14.69
N PRO A 385 0.45 23.65 13.84
CA PRO A 385 1.88 23.98 13.76
C PRO A 385 2.13 25.45 13.39
N PHE A 386 1.27 26.05 12.57
CA PHE A 386 1.39 27.45 12.14
C PHE A 386 1.17 28.44 13.30
N ASN A 387 0.30 28.09 14.25
CA ASN A 387 0.04 28.92 15.43
C ASN A 387 1.15 28.80 16.48
N GLU A 388 1.73 27.63 16.68
CA GLU A 388 2.84 27.42 17.63
C GLU A 388 4.11 28.11 17.18
N ASP A 389 4.43 28.11 15.89
CA ASP A 389 5.58 28.83 15.33
C ASP A 389 5.38 30.36 15.36
N GLN A 390 4.14 30.85 15.18
CA GLN A 390 3.83 32.27 15.28
C GLN A 390 3.86 32.75 16.75
N GLU A 391 3.36 31.97 17.71
CA GLU A 391 3.47 32.31 19.14
C GLU A 391 4.91 32.26 19.61
N SER A 392 5.71 31.28 19.18
CA SER A 392 7.13 31.19 19.47
C SER A 392 7.92 32.36 18.92
N SER A 393 7.60 32.81 17.70
CA SER A 393 8.25 33.96 17.06
C SER A 393 7.79 35.30 17.64
N ALA A 394 6.56 35.41 18.14
CA ALA A 394 6.04 36.61 18.85
C ALA A 394 6.68 36.73 20.25
N ASN A 395 6.81 35.60 20.97
CA ASN A 395 7.43 35.59 22.31
C ASN A 395 8.96 35.79 22.24
N SER A 396 9.61 35.55 21.11
CA SER A 396 11.04 35.83 20.92
C SER A 396 11.34 37.29 20.55
N ARG A 397 10.32 38.08 20.27
CA ARG A 397 10.42 39.54 19.94
C ARG A 397 9.90 40.48 21.05
N ALA A 398 9.40 39.92 22.14
CA ALA A 398 9.04 40.64 23.37
C ALA A 398 10.17 40.47 24.42
#